data_202310530cf3b49027d7d1e8f7bd9f44
#
_entry.id   202310530cf3b49027d7d1e8f7bd9f44
#
_cell.length_a   1.000
_cell.length_b   1.000
_cell.length_c   1.000
_cell.angle_alpha   90.00
_cell.angle_beta   90.00
_cell.angle_gamma   90.00
#
_symmetry.space_group_name_H-M   'P 1'
#
loop_
_entity.id
_entity.type
_entity.pdbx_description
1 polymer ?
#
loop_
_entity_poly.entity_id
_entity_poly.type
_entity_poly.pdbx_seq_one_letter_code
_entity_poly.pdbx_strand_id
1 'polypeptide(L)'
;KGRQILALQGPFSTEMNAAILKQYDIHHMVTKNSGRTGGYQEKLEAAKILGIPVYVIQPAKKAVDTYSFAEICGKLEQLCDCKLSGQGSMEICLAGIGMGSKDGQTQEVQHAIETADILLGAERMIERYSAKIEKRPYYMTEQILPYLEQLQKNGLTAQKDPLRVTVLFSGDTGFYSGCRKLYVALQEAVAAGALNAGVRILPGISSVATLAARVGESYEDAAILSMHGKKLNRLSTTVESHEKVFLLTSGSADIRKIGHLLAEAGLTDCEVIVGYQLSYPEESIRILTPGQCEEITEEGLYSCLIRNPHWQPERLTHGRADICFLRDASETEGKIRRTPMTKEEVREVSICKLHLPQNAVVYDIGSGTG
;
A
#
# COMPACT_ATOMS: atom_id res chain seq x y z
N LYS A 1 13.82 -9.60 55.03
CA LYS A 1 13.65 -10.46 53.84
C LYS A 1 13.12 -9.62 52.72
N GLY A 2 13.98 -9.28 51.73
CA GLY A 2 13.62 -8.47 50.58
C GLY A 2 12.57 -9.16 49.70
N ARG A 3 11.61 -8.39 49.15
CA ARG A 3 10.68 -8.89 48.13
C ARG A 3 11.47 -9.17 46.84
N GLN A 4 11.43 -10.41 46.37
CA GLN A 4 11.98 -10.75 45.06
C GLN A 4 10.93 -10.42 44.01
N ILE A 5 11.28 -9.55 43.08
CA ILE A 5 10.45 -9.17 41.97
C ILE A 5 11.16 -9.58 40.68
N LEU A 6 10.50 -10.40 39.87
CA LEU A 6 10.95 -10.76 38.55
C LEU A 6 10.03 -10.07 37.53
N ALA A 7 10.55 -9.03 36.85
CA ALA A 7 9.80 -8.27 35.87
C ALA A 7 10.16 -8.81 34.47
N LEU A 8 9.24 -9.58 33.87
CA LEU A 8 9.38 -10.16 32.52
C LEU A 8 8.09 -9.93 31.73
N GLN A 9 8.23 -9.81 30.42
CA GLN A 9 7.09 -9.67 29.52
C GLN A 9 6.70 -11.04 28.94
N GLY A 10 5.49 -11.52 29.32
CA GLY A 10 4.90 -12.77 28.79
C GLY A 10 3.99 -12.54 27.58
N PRO A 11 3.25 -13.57 27.13
CA PRO A 11 3.09 -14.90 27.74
C PRO A 11 4.29 -15.82 27.53
N PHE A 12 4.56 -16.74 28.48
CA PHE A 12 5.65 -17.71 28.43
C PHE A 12 5.13 -19.11 28.11
N SER A 13 5.95 -19.92 27.43
CA SER A 13 5.68 -21.35 27.20
C SER A 13 5.66 -22.15 28.52
N THR A 14 5.14 -23.37 28.48
CA THR A 14 5.12 -24.30 29.62
C THR A 14 6.53 -24.55 30.15
N GLU A 15 7.52 -24.74 29.24
CA GLU A 15 8.93 -25.01 29.59
C GLU A 15 9.56 -23.82 30.30
N MET A 16 9.30 -22.61 29.81
CA MET A 16 9.82 -21.39 30.41
C MET A 16 9.21 -21.13 31.79
N ASN A 17 7.90 -21.35 31.94
CA ASN A 17 7.25 -21.26 33.24
C ASN A 17 7.82 -22.30 34.21
N ALA A 18 8.01 -23.55 33.77
CA ALA A 18 8.60 -24.60 34.60
C ALA A 18 10.05 -24.27 35.02
N ALA A 19 10.86 -23.74 34.10
CA ALA A 19 12.22 -23.31 34.41
C ALA A 19 12.25 -22.20 35.48
N ILE A 20 11.38 -21.21 35.38
CA ILE A 20 11.25 -20.12 36.39
C ILE A 20 10.83 -20.68 37.72
N LEU A 21 9.80 -21.54 37.77
CA LEU A 21 9.30 -22.14 39.00
C LEU A 21 10.40 -22.96 39.71
N LYS A 22 11.18 -23.72 38.98
CA LYS A 22 12.30 -24.52 39.47
C LYS A 22 13.48 -23.67 39.92
N GLN A 23 13.86 -22.66 39.12
CA GLN A 23 15.00 -21.77 39.40
C GLN A 23 14.84 -21.02 40.70
N TYR A 24 13.61 -20.61 41.03
CA TYR A 24 13.32 -19.84 42.24
C TYR A 24 12.75 -20.67 43.37
N ASP A 25 12.82 -22.01 43.30
CA ASP A 25 12.36 -22.95 44.30
C ASP A 25 10.93 -22.64 44.81
N ILE A 26 10.01 -22.51 43.83
CA ILE A 26 8.62 -22.13 44.15
C ILE A 26 7.85 -23.36 44.60
N HIS A 27 7.26 -23.32 45.76
CA HIS A 27 6.47 -24.38 46.35
C HIS A 27 4.94 -24.18 46.21
N HIS A 28 4.51 -22.98 45.97
CA HIS A 28 3.10 -22.62 45.78
C HIS A 28 2.95 -21.56 44.71
N MET A 29 2.04 -21.72 43.80
CA MET A 29 1.75 -20.73 42.75
C MET A 29 0.37 -20.10 42.94
N VAL A 30 0.32 -18.77 42.89
CA VAL A 30 -0.95 -18.02 42.86
C VAL A 30 -1.06 -17.37 41.48
N THR A 31 -2.12 -17.63 40.75
CA THR A 31 -2.38 -17.02 39.44
C THR A 31 -3.85 -16.61 39.32
N LYS A 32 -4.12 -15.64 38.44
CA LYS A 32 -5.48 -15.31 38.06
C LYS A 32 -5.88 -16.04 36.78
N ASN A 33 -7.14 -16.37 36.64
CA ASN A 33 -7.68 -16.89 35.37
C ASN A 33 -7.78 -15.75 34.35
N SER A 34 -6.73 -15.60 33.51
CA SER A 34 -6.63 -14.55 32.48
C SER A 34 -7.00 -15.04 31.08
N GLY A 35 -7.55 -16.25 30.94
CA GLY A 35 -7.92 -16.85 29.66
C GLY A 35 -6.70 -17.26 28.81
N ARG A 36 -6.96 -17.65 27.53
CA ARG A 36 -5.93 -18.16 26.60
C ARG A 36 -4.85 -17.14 26.29
N THR A 37 -5.20 -15.90 26.11
CA THR A 37 -4.24 -14.82 25.75
C THR A 37 -3.28 -14.45 26.89
N GLY A 38 -3.55 -14.81 28.12
CA GLY A 38 -2.73 -14.51 29.29
C GLY A 38 -1.76 -15.60 29.72
N GLY A 39 -1.58 -16.65 28.92
CA GLY A 39 -0.68 -17.78 29.24
C GLY A 39 -1.13 -18.57 30.48
N TYR A 40 -2.45 -18.64 30.72
CA TYR A 40 -2.98 -19.31 31.92
C TYR A 40 -2.80 -20.83 31.89
N GLN A 41 -3.03 -21.46 30.73
CA GLN A 41 -2.88 -22.90 30.55
C GLN A 41 -1.43 -23.36 30.73
N GLU A 42 -0.51 -22.65 30.12
CA GLU A 42 0.93 -22.92 30.18
C GLU A 42 1.47 -22.85 31.62
N LYS A 43 0.93 -21.94 32.44
CA LYS A 43 1.26 -21.84 33.88
C LYS A 43 0.73 -23.05 34.65
N LEU A 44 -0.50 -23.49 34.38
CA LEU A 44 -1.10 -24.65 35.06
C LEU A 44 -0.33 -25.93 34.71
N GLU A 45 0.03 -26.13 33.43
CA GLU A 45 0.80 -27.29 33.00
C GLU A 45 2.19 -27.32 33.61
N ALA A 46 2.89 -26.18 33.64
CA ALA A 46 4.20 -26.07 34.27
C ALA A 46 4.15 -26.45 35.77
N ALA A 47 3.16 -25.93 36.48
CA ALA A 47 2.96 -26.27 37.90
C ALA A 47 2.62 -27.75 38.09
N LYS A 48 1.79 -28.33 37.22
CA LYS A 48 1.45 -29.76 37.23
C LYS A 48 2.67 -30.65 37.02
N ILE A 49 3.53 -30.31 36.06
CA ILE A 49 4.77 -31.07 35.79
C ILE A 49 5.67 -31.07 37.02
N LEU A 50 5.73 -29.98 37.77
CA LEU A 50 6.57 -29.82 38.97
C LEU A 50 5.87 -30.26 40.25
N GLY A 51 4.62 -30.68 40.24
CA GLY A 51 3.85 -31.06 41.40
C GLY A 51 3.54 -29.89 42.36
N ILE A 52 3.52 -28.65 41.85
CA ILE A 52 3.31 -27.44 42.65
C ILE A 52 1.82 -27.14 42.78
N PRO A 53 1.28 -26.96 44.00
CA PRO A 53 -0.08 -26.54 44.24
C PRO A 53 -0.36 -25.18 43.64
N VAL A 54 -1.49 -25.03 42.91
CA VAL A 54 -1.91 -23.80 42.24
C VAL A 54 -3.17 -23.25 42.89
N TYR A 55 -3.11 -22.00 43.30
CA TYR A 55 -4.27 -21.24 43.79
C TYR A 55 -4.71 -20.27 42.68
N VAL A 56 -5.94 -20.48 42.15
CA VAL A 56 -6.46 -19.68 41.07
C VAL A 56 -7.41 -18.62 41.59
N ILE A 57 -7.07 -17.36 41.39
CA ILE A 57 -7.95 -16.24 41.68
C ILE A 57 -8.96 -16.16 40.55
N GLN A 58 -10.20 -16.49 40.83
CA GLN A 58 -11.30 -16.35 39.89
C GLN A 58 -11.68 -14.86 39.76
N PRO A 59 -12.09 -14.42 38.55
CA PRO A 59 -12.72 -13.11 38.40
C PRO A 59 -13.87 -12.99 39.42
N ALA A 60 -14.04 -11.83 40.02
CA ALA A 60 -15.21 -11.59 40.87
C ALA A 60 -16.47 -11.98 40.10
N LYS A 61 -17.40 -12.73 40.76
CA LYS A 61 -18.70 -12.98 40.18
C LYS A 61 -19.26 -11.64 39.73
N LYS A 62 -19.74 -11.58 38.47
CA LYS A 62 -20.40 -10.38 37.96
C LYS A 62 -21.39 -9.92 39.02
N ALA A 63 -21.33 -8.68 39.43
CA ALA A 63 -22.36 -8.10 40.28
C ALA A 63 -23.71 -8.29 39.56
N VAL A 64 -24.77 -8.50 40.31
CA VAL A 64 -26.11 -8.77 39.77
C VAL A 64 -26.61 -7.69 38.81
N ASP A 65 -25.99 -6.50 38.87
CA ASP A 65 -26.33 -5.32 38.08
C ASP A 65 -25.27 -4.96 37.00
N THR A 66 -24.64 -5.93 36.36
CA THR A 66 -23.77 -5.66 35.18
C THR A 66 -24.60 -5.71 33.91
N TYR A 67 -24.64 -4.59 33.19
CA TYR A 67 -25.34 -4.46 31.93
C TYR A 67 -24.35 -4.55 30.78
N SER A 68 -24.76 -5.11 29.66
CA SER A 68 -24.06 -5.01 28.39
C SER A 68 -24.09 -3.56 27.90
N PHE A 69 -23.20 -3.20 26.95
CA PHE A 69 -23.18 -1.86 26.36
C PHE A 69 -24.55 -1.50 25.75
N ALA A 70 -25.20 -2.42 25.05
CA ALA A 70 -26.51 -2.22 24.45
C ALA A 70 -27.62 -1.98 25.52
N GLU A 71 -27.57 -2.72 26.63
CA GLU A 71 -28.49 -2.51 27.75
C GLU A 71 -28.27 -1.19 28.48
N ILE A 72 -27.00 -0.73 28.58
CA ILE A 72 -26.69 0.60 29.12
C ILE A 72 -27.23 1.68 28.21
N CYS A 73 -27.03 1.57 26.89
CA CYS A 73 -27.57 2.51 25.91
C CYS A 73 -29.11 2.58 26.03
N GLY A 74 -29.81 1.42 26.04
CA GLY A 74 -31.25 1.39 26.18
C GLY A 74 -31.77 2.01 27.47
N LYS A 75 -31.06 1.83 28.59
CA LYS A 75 -31.41 2.49 29.86
C LYS A 75 -31.19 3.98 29.85
N LEU A 76 -30.10 4.45 29.22
CA LEU A 76 -29.82 5.87 29.06
C LEU A 76 -30.88 6.53 28.17
N GLU A 77 -31.31 5.86 27.10
CA GLU A 77 -32.38 6.33 26.21
C GLU A 77 -33.71 6.51 26.99
N GLN A 78 -34.05 5.57 27.87
CA GLN A 78 -35.22 5.65 28.72
C GLN A 78 -35.13 6.74 29.79
N LEU A 79 -33.92 6.94 30.36
CA LEU A 79 -33.71 7.93 31.43
C LEU A 79 -33.62 9.37 30.90
N CYS A 80 -33.08 9.56 29.68
CA CYS A 80 -32.82 10.89 29.13
C CYS A 80 -33.86 11.31 28.09
N ASP A 81 -34.88 10.46 27.83
CA ASP A 81 -35.89 10.67 26.76
C ASP A 81 -35.26 11.07 25.41
N CYS A 82 -34.09 10.46 25.12
CA CYS A 82 -33.32 10.68 23.90
C CYS A 82 -33.01 9.34 23.25
N LYS A 83 -32.98 9.28 21.94
CA LYS A 83 -32.49 8.11 21.21
C LYS A 83 -30.98 8.21 21.06
N LEU A 84 -30.22 7.41 21.84
CA LEU A 84 -28.80 7.21 21.68
C LEU A 84 -28.49 6.29 20.49
N SER A 85 -29.44 5.42 20.15
CA SER A 85 -29.39 4.42 19.09
C SER A 85 -30.14 4.85 17.82
N GLY A 86 -29.99 6.08 17.40
CA GLY A 86 -30.67 6.59 16.19
C GLY A 86 -29.92 6.37 14.88
N GLN A 87 -28.66 6.03 14.94
CA GLN A 87 -27.82 5.80 13.77
C GLN A 87 -27.22 4.41 13.85
N GLY A 88 -27.80 3.45 13.13
CA GLY A 88 -27.19 2.13 12.95
C GLY A 88 -25.75 2.28 12.44
N SER A 89 -24.93 1.27 12.67
CA SER A 89 -23.51 1.30 12.29
C SER A 89 -23.30 0.82 10.86
N MET A 90 -22.20 1.22 10.26
CA MET A 90 -21.69 0.68 9.00
C MET A 90 -20.38 -0.07 9.22
N GLU A 91 -20.18 -1.15 8.51
CA GLU A 91 -18.89 -1.80 8.32
C GLU A 91 -18.42 -1.51 6.89
N ILE A 92 -17.44 -0.64 6.73
CA ILE A 92 -16.89 -0.25 5.43
C ILE A 92 -15.60 -1.03 5.20
N CYS A 93 -15.57 -1.83 4.13
CA CYS A 93 -14.40 -2.57 3.72
C CYS A 93 -13.82 -1.98 2.42
N LEU A 94 -12.57 -1.52 2.44
CA LEU A 94 -11.83 -1.06 1.26
C LEU A 94 -11.01 -2.24 0.76
N ALA A 95 -11.41 -2.87 -0.34
CA ALA A 95 -10.89 -4.16 -0.77
C ALA A 95 -10.13 -4.08 -2.10
N GLY A 96 -8.87 -4.53 -2.12
CA GLY A 96 -8.08 -4.74 -3.32
C GLY A 96 -8.46 -6.06 -3.99
N ILE A 97 -9.00 -6.01 -5.21
CA ILE A 97 -9.47 -7.19 -5.92
C ILE A 97 -8.43 -7.82 -6.86
N GLY A 98 -7.17 -7.40 -6.73
CA GLY A 98 -6.12 -7.85 -7.63
C GLY A 98 -6.36 -7.41 -9.08
N MET A 99 -5.86 -8.21 -10.01
CA MET A 99 -5.98 -7.91 -11.45
C MET A 99 -7.37 -8.25 -12.03
N GLY A 100 -8.25 -8.80 -11.21
CA GLY A 100 -9.65 -8.96 -11.59
C GLY A 100 -10.16 -10.41 -11.65
N SER A 101 -9.31 -11.44 -11.69
CA SER A 101 -9.78 -12.83 -11.53
C SER A 101 -10.17 -13.14 -10.09
N LYS A 102 -11.14 -14.04 -9.90
CA LYS A 102 -11.50 -14.50 -8.54
C LYS A 102 -10.35 -15.25 -7.88
N ASP A 103 -9.57 -15.99 -8.63
CA ASP A 103 -8.45 -16.80 -8.13
C ASP A 103 -7.30 -15.95 -7.59
N GLY A 104 -7.19 -14.69 -8.04
CA GLY A 104 -6.23 -13.71 -7.54
C GLY A 104 -6.71 -12.90 -6.33
N GLN A 105 -7.91 -13.18 -5.80
CA GLN A 105 -8.43 -12.50 -4.62
C GLN A 105 -8.10 -13.28 -3.34
N THR A 106 -7.78 -12.57 -2.27
CA THR A 106 -7.65 -13.21 -0.97
C THR A 106 -9.00 -13.73 -0.47
N GLN A 107 -9.01 -14.74 0.38
CA GLN A 107 -10.24 -15.27 0.96
C GLN A 107 -11.01 -14.21 1.76
N GLU A 108 -10.29 -13.29 2.44
CA GLU A 108 -10.90 -12.18 3.16
C GLU A 108 -11.63 -11.22 2.23
N VAL A 109 -11.05 -10.91 1.08
CA VAL A 109 -11.67 -10.06 0.04
C VAL A 109 -12.91 -10.74 -0.53
N GLN A 110 -12.83 -12.03 -0.87
CA GLN A 110 -13.98 -12.80 -1.35
C GLN A 110 -15.13 -12.79 -0.33
N HIS A 111 -14.82 -13.08 0.93
CA HIS A 111 -15.78 -13.06 2.01
C HIS A 111 -16.41 -11.66 2.22
N ALA A 112 -15.61 -10.60 2.17
CA ALA A 112 -16.11 -9.23 2.29
C ALA A 112 -17.07 -8.85 1.15
N ILE A 113 -16.83 -9.36 -0.07
CA ILE A 113 -17.69 -9.15 -1.22
C ILE A 113 -19.00 -9.96 -1.08
N GLU A 114 -18.91 -11.24 -0.70
CA GLU A 114 -20.05 -12.13 -0.59
C GLU A 114 -21.02 -11.72 0.53
N THR A 115 -20.50 -11.13 1.59
CA THR A 115 -21.29 -10.67 2.74
C THR A 115 -21.69 -9.20 2.66
N ALA A 116 -21.29 -8.49 1.61
CA ALA A 116 -21.64 -7.09 1.41
C ALA A 116 -23.13 -6.92 1.11
N ASP A 117 -23.74 -5.90 1.70
CA ASP A 117 -25.06 -5.41 1.33
C ASP A 117 -24.96 -4.50 0.09
N ILE A 118 -23.88 -3.71 0.03
CA ILE A 118 -23.64 -2.76 -1.04
C ILE A 118 -22.20 -2.90 -1.56
N LEU A 119 -22.04 -2.99 -2.87
CA LEU A 119 -20.75 -2.94 -3.57
C LEU A 119 -20.59 -1.60 -4.28
N LEU A 120 -19.47 -0.94 -4.01
CA LEU A 120 -19.03 0.28 -4.68
C LEU A 120 -17.75 0.02 -5.47
N GLY A 121 -17.58 0.67 -6.60
CA GLY A 121 -16.40 0.52 -7.45
C GLY A 121 -16.66 0.91 -8.89
N ALA A 122 -15.65 0.86 -9.75
CA ALA A 122 -15.87 1.07 -11.18
C ALA A 122 -16.79 -0.02 -11.74
N GLU A 123 -17.67 0.36 -12.67
CA GLU A 123 -18.72 -0.49 -13.25
C GLU A 123 -18.20 -1.86 -13.67
N ARG A 124 -17.10 -1.90 -14.44
CA ARG A 124 -16.45 -3.15 -14.88
C ARG A 124 -16.04 -4.09 -13.74
N MET A 125 -15.82 -3.54 -12.52
CA MET A 125 -15.41 -4.34 -11.36
C MET A 125 -16.60 -4.93 -10.62
N ILE A 126 -17.70 -4.16 -10.47
CA ILE A 126 -18.86 -4.57 -9.68
C ILE A 126 -19.84 -5.44 -10.47
N GLU A 127 -19.93 -5.31 -11.79
CA GLU A 127 -20.87 -6.06 -12.65
C GLU A 127 -20.75 -7.56 -12.53
N ARG A 128 -19.53 -8.07 -12.37
CA ARG A 128 -19.23 -9.52 -12.32
C ARG A 128 -19.76 -10.25 -11.10
N TYR A 129 -20.16 -9.52 -10.06
CA TYR A 129 -20.66 -10.12 -8.82
C TYR A 129 -22.18 -10.33 -8.87
N SER A 130 -22.70 -11.04 -7.86
CA SER A 130 -24.12 -11.42 -7.79
C SER A 130 -25.07 -10.22 -7.94
N ALA A 131 -26.14 -10.39 -8.71
CA ALA A 131 -27.21 -9.40 -8.84
C ALA A 131 -28.02 -9.20 -7.53
N LYS A 132 -27.84 -10.08 -6.53
CA LYS A 132 -28.50 -9.95 -5.21
C LYS A 132 -27.88 -8.85 -4.34
N ILE A 133 -26.65 -8.42 -4.63
CA ILE A 133 -25.95 -7.38 -3.91
C ILE A 133 -26.26 -6.03 -4.59
N GLU A 134 -26.63 -5.02 -3.81
CA GLU A 134 -26.81 -3.67 -4.37
C GLU A 134 -25.47 -3.14 -4.90
N LYS A 135 -25.47 -2.59 -6.10
CA LYS A 135 -24.27 -2.10 -6.78
C LYS A 135 -24.40 -0.63 -7.14
N ARG A 136 -23.35 0.15 -6.91
CA ARG A 136 -23.27 1.53 -7.34
C ARG A 136 -21.90 1.80 -8.00
N PRO A 137 -21.86 2.38 -9.20
CA PRO A 137 -20.62 2.62 -9.93
C PRO A 137 -19.87 3.86 -9.38
N TYR A 138 -19.71 3.92 -8.06
CA TYR A 138 -18.98 4.99 -7.38
C TYR A 138 -17.58 4.50 -7.02
N TYR A 139 -16.55 5.19 -7.52
CA TYR A 139 -15.15 4.86 -7.33
C TYR A 139 -14.28 6.04 -6.90
N MET A 140 -14.83 7.26 -6.93
CA MET A 140 -14.15 8.46 -6.45
C MET A 140 -14.61 8.82 -5.04
N THR A 141 -13.71 9.35 -4.22
CA THR A 141 -14.03 9.81 -2.85
C THR A 141 -15.21 10.76 -2.82
N GLU A 142 -15.26 11.67 -3.79
CA GLU A 142 -16.29 12.70 -3.94
C GLU A 142 -17.68 12.15 -4.26
N GLN A 143 -17.77 10.90 -4.72
CA GLN A 143 -19.03 10.18 -4.96
C GLN A 143 -19.39 9.30 -3.76
N ILE A 144 -18.39 8.59 -3.22
CA ILE A 144 -18.59 7.57 -2.17
C ILE A 144 -18.99 8.23 -0.84
N LEU A 145 -18.24 9.24 -0.39
CA LEU A 145 -18.47 9.82 0.94
C LEU A 145 -19.88 10.42 1.09
N PRO A 146 -20.35 11.30 0.17
CA PRO A 146 -21.71 11.82 0.27
C PRO A 146 -22.79 10.73 0.19
N TYR A 147 -22.57 9.69 -0.59
CA TYR A 147 -23.49 8.56 -0.68
C TYR A 147 -23.61 7.82 0.66
N LEU A 148 -22.51 7.51 1.34
CA LEU A 148 -22.50 6.87 2.65
C LEU A 148 -23.19 7.72 3.72
N GLU A 149 -22.91 9.02 3.73
CA GLU A 149 -23.61 9.97 4.62
C GLU A 149 -25.13 9.99 4.38
N GLN A 150 -25.54 9.92 3.11
CA GLN A 150 -26.96 9.86 2.75
C GLN A 150 -27.62 8.56 3.23
N LEU A 151 -26.93 7.42 3.09
CA LEU A 151 -27.43 6.11 3.60
C LEU A 151 -27.69 6.19 5.11
N GLN A 152 -26.79 6.81 5.85
CA GLN A 152 -26.95 6.98 7.29
C GLN A 152 -28.11 7.92 7.63
N LYS A 153 -28.22 9.06 6.97
CA LYS A 153 -29.33 10.02 7.15
C LYS A 153 -30.69 9.42 6.83
N ASN A 154 -30.75 8.55 5.83
CA ASN A 154 -32.00 7.89 5.41
C ASN A 154 -32.41 6.72 6.34
N GLY A 155 -31.64 6.43 7.39
CA GLY A 155 -31.95 5.37 8.35
C GLY A 155 -31.78 3.94 7.82
N LEU A 156 -31.11 3.75 6.67
CA LEU A 156 -30.87 2.42 6.11
C LEU A 156 -29.96 1.59 7.04
N THR A 157 -29.04 2.24 7.72
CA THR A 157 -28.16 1.66 8.75
C THR A 157 -28.94 1.14 9.97
N ALA A 158 -30.09 1.73 10.28
CA ALA A 158 -30.95 1.25 11.37
C ALA A 158 -31.77 0.00 11.00
N GLN A 159 -31.97 -0.24 9.68
CA GLN A 159 -32.68 -1.44 9.20
C GLN A 159 -31.75 -2.66 9.11
N LYS A 160 -30.46 -2.41 8.87
CA LYS A 160 -29.40 -3.42 8.84
C LYS A 160 -28.25 -2.92 9.70
N ASP A 161 -28.03 -3.49 10.85
CA ASP A 161 -26.98 -3.09 11.78
C ASP A 161 -26.04 -4.29 12.08
N PRO A 162 -24.80 -4.28 11.60
CA PRO A 162 -24.19 -3.25 10.74
C PRO A 162 -24.56 -3.39 9.26
N LEU A 163 -24.71 -2.25 8.57
CA LEU A 163 -24.78 -2.21 7.11
C LEU A 163 -23.37 -2.42 6.52
N ARG A 164 -23.20 -3.48 5.73
CA ARG A 164 -21.90 -3.85 5.17
C ARG A 164 -21.70 -3.26 3.78
N VAL A 165 -20.75 -2.36 3.67
CA VAL A 165 -20.38 -1.71 2.40
C VAL A 165 -18.96 -2.11 2.01
N THR A 166 -18.80 -2.69 0.83
CA THR A 166 -17.47 -3.03 0.30
C THR A 166 -17.16 -2.16 -0.91
N VAL A 167 -16.03 -1.44 -0.85
CA VAL A 167 -15.51 -0.60 -1.94
C VAL A 167 -14.36 -1.34 -2.62
N LEU A 168 -14.48 -1.55 -3.91
CA LEU A 168 -13.52 -2.31 -4.71
C LEU A 168 -12.46 -1.41 -5.36
N PHE A 169 -11.20 -1.80 -5.22
CA PHE A 169 -10.06 -1.18 -5.87
C PHE A 169 -9.34 -2.21 -6.75
N SER A 170 -8.94 -1.79 -7.95
CA SER A 170 -8.11 -2.62 -8.84
C SER A 170 -6.70 -2.76 -8.27
N GLY A 171 -6.11 -3.94 -8.36
CA GLY A 171 -4.79 -4.23 -7.83
C GLY A 171 -4.76 -4.27 -6.31
N ASP A 172 -3.75 -3.67 -5.73
CA ASP A 172 -3.52 -3.55 -4.29
C ASP A 172 -3.99 -2.19 -3.77
N THR A 173 -4.60 -2.17 -2.59
CA THR A 173 -5.10 -0.95 -1.94
C THR A 173 -3.99 0.02 -1.52
N GLY A 174 -2.78 -0.49 -1.27
CA GLY A 174 -1.61 0.30 -0.88
C GLY A 174 -0.73 0.76 -2.04
N PHE A 175 -1.02 0.31 -3.29
CA PHE A 175 -0.14 0.51 -4.42
C PHE A 175 -0.78 1.40 -5.49
N TYR A 176 -0.39 2.69 -5.53
CA TYR A 176 -0.93 3.70 -6.47
C TYR A 176 -2.46 3.71 -6.57
N SER A 177 -3.13 3.48 -5.47
CA SER A 177 -4.57 3.37 -5.37
C SER A 177 -5.21 4.63 -4.77
N GLY A 178 -6.44 4.92 -5.16
CA GLY A 178 -7.28 5.94 -4.52
C GLY A 178 -7.73 5.58 -3.10
N CYS A 179 -7.45 4.37 -2.65
CA CYS A 179 -7.89 3.84 -1.35
C CYS A 179 -7.45 4.72 -0.17
N ARG A 180 -6.19 5.18 -0.16
CA ARG A 180 -5.68 6.05 0.92
C ARG A 180 -6.47 7.36 1.04
N LYS A 181 -6.80 8.00 -0.09
CA LYS A 181 -7.58 9.25 -0.10
C LYS A 181 -8.96 9.01 0.51
N LEU A 182 -9.63 7.95 0.09
CA LEU A 182 -10.94 7.59 0.62
C LEU A 182 -10.85 7.22 2.11
N TYR A 183 -9.85 6.42 2.51
CA TYR A 183 -9.68 6.03 3.90
C TYR A 183 -9.53 7.23 4.84
N VAL A 184 -8.69 8.21 4.48
CA VAL A 184 -8.51 9.43 5.27
C VAL A 184 -9.82 10.20 5.39
N ALA A 185 -10.53 10.40 4.28
CA ALA A 185 -11.81 11.11 4.27
C ALA A 185 -12.88 10.41 5.13
N LEU A 186 -12.91 9.06 5.11
CA LEU A 186 -13.82 8.28 5.97
C LEU A 186 -13.46 8.41 7.46
N GLN A 187 -12.17 8.38 7.80
CA GLN A 187 -11.72 8.58 9.18
C GLN A 187 -12.08 9.98 9.71
N GLU A 188 -11.91 11.01 8.88
CA GLU A 188 -12.31 12.38 9.21
C GLU A 188 -13.82 12.49 9.42
N ALA A 189 -14.64 11.87 8.56
CA ALA A 189 -16.09 11.86 8.69
C ALA A 189 -16.56 11.12 9.95
N VAL A 190 -15.91 10.02 10.31
CA VAL A 190 -16.17 9.28 11.55
C VAL A 190 -15.78 10.14 12.77
N ALA A 191 -14.61 10.74 12.76
CA ALA A 191 -14.14 11.61 13.84
C ALA A 191 -15.03 12.84 14.05
N ALA A 192 -15.59 13.38 12.97
CA ALA A 192 -16.54 14.50 13.00
C ALA A 192 -17.97 14.08 13.39
N GLY A 193 -18.24 12.77 13.58
CA GLY A 193 -19.59 12.26 13.87
C GLY A 193 -20.55 12.28 12.68
N ALA A 194 -20.06 12.56 11.47
CA ALA A 194 -20.86 12.53 10.24
C ALA A 194 -21.19 11.10 9.80
N LEU A 195 -20.33 10.13 10.14
CA LEU A 195 -20.54 8.71 9.92
C LEU A 195 -20.33 7.92 11.21
N ASN A 196 -21.21 6.94 11.47
CA ASN A 196 -21.03 5.90 12.47
C ASN A 196 -20.55 4.63 11.78
N ALA A 197 -19.25 4.49 11.55
CA ALA A 197 -18.71 3.41 10.76
C ALA A 197 -17.37 2.88 11.29
N GLY A 198 -17.21 1.56 11.21
CA GLY A 198 -15.90 0.90 11.27
C GLY A 198 -15.31 0.77 9.87
N VAL A 199 -14.05 1.19 9.65
CA VAL A 199 -13.39 1.12 8.35
C VAL A 199 -12.20 0.19 8.42
N ARG A 200 -12.15 -0.81 7.52
CA ARG A 200 -11.01 -1.72 7.36
C ARG A 200 -10.51 -1.74 5.93
N ILE A 201 -9.22 -2.04 5.75
CA ILE A 201 -8.58 -2.15 4.44
C ILE A 201 -8.12 -3.60 4.27
N LEU A 202 -8.41 -4.19 3.12
CA LEU A 202 -7.92 -5.50 2.71
C LEU A 202 -6.99 -5.33 1.50
N PRO A 203 -5.79 -5.95 1.53
CA PRO A 203 -4.85 -5.87 0.42
C PRO A 203 -5.32 -6.69 -0.78
N GLY A 204 -4.77 -6.39 -1.94
CA GLY A 204 -4.91 -7.18 -3.16
C GLY A 204 -3.55 -7.44 -3.80
N ILE A 205 -3.51 -8.26 -4.85
CA ILE A 205 -2.29 -8.51 -5.61
C ILE A 205 -2.10 -7.38 -6.64
N SER A 206 -0.98 -6.66 -6.56
CA SER A 206 -0.67 -5.57 -7.49
C SER A 206 -0.33 -6.09 -8.88
N SER A 207 -0.44 -5.21 -9.90
CA SER A 207 0.00 -5.53 -11.26
C SER A 207 1.50 -5.81 -11.35
N VAL A 208 2.31 -5.16 -10.51
CA VAL A 208 3.74 -5.42 -10.40
C VAL A 208 4.00 -6.85 -9.93
N ALA A 209 3.38 -7.25 -8.81
CA ALA A 209 3.55 -8.61 -8.28
C ALA A 209 3.05 -9.68 -9.28
N THR A 210 1.93 -9.39 -9.99
CA THR A 210 1.39 -10.32 -10.99
C THR A 210 2.33 -10.45 -12.18
N LEU A 211 2.79 -9.33 -12.77
CA LEU A 211 3.70 -9.36 -13.91
C LEU A 211 5.03 -10.02 -13.54
N ALA A 212 5.61 -9.64 -12.40
CA ALA A 212 6.86 -10.22 -11.90
C ALA A 212 6.78 -11.74 -11.78
N ALA A 213 5.70 -12.26 -11.17
CA ALA A 213 5.48 -13.70 -11.04
C ALA A 213 5.33 -14.40 -12.42
N ARG A 214 4.68 -13.75 -13.41
CA ARG A 214 4.49 -14.31 -14.76
C ARG A 214 5.79 -14.43 -15.55
N VAL A 215 6.75 -13.53 -15.29
CA VAL A 215 8.03 -13.50 -16.00
C VAL A 215 9.18 -14.09 -15.20
N GLY A 216 8.91 -14.57 -13.98
CA GLY A 216 9.91 -15.18 -13.10
C GLY A 216 10.94 -14.21 -12.52
N GLU A 217 10.55 -12.93 -12.36
CA GLU A 217 11.41 -11.87 -11.83
C GLU A 217 11.08 -11.50 -10.39
N SER A 218 12.06 -11.07 -9.63
CA SER A 218 11.85 -10.35 -8.37
C SER A 218 11.68 -8.86 -8.65
N TYR A 219 11.00 -8.15 -7.75
CA TYR A 219 10.80 -6.69 -7.86
C TYR A 219 11.26 -5.91 -6.63
N GLU A 220 11.94 -6.57 -5.70
CA GLU A 220 12.45 -5.94 -4.47
C GLU A 220 13.55 -4.91 -4.74
N ASP A 221 14.32 -5.11 -5.81
CA ASP A 221 15.41 -4.26 -6.27
C ASP A 221 15.03 -3.39 -7.49
N ALA A 222 13.77 -3.46 -7.93
CA ALA A 222 13.29 -2.72 -9.08
C ALA A 222 12.85 -1.30 -8.72
N ALA A 223 13.12 -0.35 -9.58
CA ALA A 223 12.46 0.95 -9.51
C ALA A 223 11.00 0.83 -9.97
N ILE A 224 10.10 1.54 -9.30
CA ILE A 224 8.67 1.52 -9.64
C ILE A 224 8.23 2.95 -10.00
N LEU A 225 7.73 3.10 -11.22
CA LEU A 225 7.22 4.36 -11.75
C LEU A 225 5.75 4.24 -12.14
N SER A 226 5.06 5.36 -12.25
CA SER A 226 3.67 5.41 -12.72
C SER A 226 3.51 6.45 -13.81
N MET A 227 2.87 6.05 -14.91
CA MET A 227 2.45 6.94 -16.00
C MET A 227 1.21 7.76 -15.63
N HIS A 228 0.45 7.36 -14.59
CA HIS A 228 -0.78 8.04 -14.21
C HIS A 228 -0.52 9.46 -13.70
N GLY A 229 -0.93 10.46 -14.47
CA GLY A 229 -1.01 11.87 -14.07
C GLY A 229 0.33 12.59 -13.83
N LYS A 230 1.47 12.00 -14.16
CA LYS A 230 2.79 12.63 -14.02
C LYS A 230 3.56 12.67 -15.33
N LYS A 231 4.26 13.78 -15.59
CA LYS A 231 5.25 13.83 -16.68
C LYS A 231 6.41 12.92 -16.32
N LEU A 232 6.71 11.96 -17.19
CA LEU A 232 7.83 11.02 -17.04
C LEU A 232 9.18 11.64 -17.39
N ASN A 233 9.51 12.78 -16.81
CA ASN A 233 10.78 13.46 -17.07
C ASN A 233 12.02 12.68 -16.57
N ARG A 234 11.81 11.51 -15.93
CA ARG A 234 12.85 10.70 -15.31
C ARG A 234 12.91 9.26 -15.80
N LEU A 235 12.12 8.88 -16.81
CA LEU A 235 12.11 7.49 -17.26
C LEU A 235 13.50 7.03 -17.70
N SER A 236 14.13 7.76 -18.63
CA SER A 236 15.43 7.40 -19.17
C SER A 236 16.49 7.32 -18.08
N THR A 237 16.58 8.35 -17.23
CA THR A 237 17.58 8.38 -16.13
C THR A 237 17.34 7.27 -15.10
N THR A 238 16.08 6.90 -14.85
CA THR A 238 15.76 5.78 -13.96
C THR A 238 16.16 4.45 -14.59
N VAL A 239 15.89 4.27 -15.88
CA VAL A 239 16.27 3.05 -16.63
C VAL A 239 17.80 2.94 -16.79
N GLU A 240 18.50 4.06 -16.97
CA GLU A 240 19.96 4.08 -17.00
C GLU A 240 20.57 3.61 -15.67
N SER A 241 19.93 3.91 -14.54
CA SER A 241 20.44 3.63 -13.19
C SER A 241 19.93 2.36 -12.53
N HIS A 242 18.98 1.65 -13.14
CA HIS A 242 18.37 0.44 -12.58
C HIS A 242 18.32 -0.68 -13.63
N GLU A 243 18.63 -1.88 -13.20
CA GLU A 243 18.48 -3.10 -14.01
C GLU A 243 17.02 -3.33 -14.41
N LYS A 244 16.10 -3.10 -13.45
CA LYS A 244 14.68 -3.37 -13.59
C LYS A 244 13.85 -2.13 -13.23
N VAL A 245 12.90 -1.77 -14.10
CA VAL A 245 11.97 -0.67 -13.84
C VAL A 245 10.55 -1.12 -14.17
N PHE A 246 9.69 -1.21 -13.17
CA PHE A 246 8.27 -1.47 -13.36
C PHE A 246 7.50 -0.15 -13.60
N LEU A 247 6.59 -0.18 -14.57
CA LEU A 247 5.72 0.96 -14.88
C LEU A 247 4.25 0.57 -14.81
N LEU A 248 3.49 1.38 -14.07
CA LEU A 248 2.04 1.36 -14.16
C LEU A 248 1.62 2.24 -15.33
N THR A 249 0.84 1.67 -16.21
CA THR A 249 0.41 2.28 -17.48
C THR A 249 -1.12 2.35 -17.54
N SER A 250 -1.63 3.28 -18.33
CA SER A 250 -3.08 3.50 -18.53
C SER A 250 -3.62 2.79 -19.78
N GLY A 251 -2.76 2.40 -20.72
CA GLY A 251 -3.18 1.80 -21.98
C GLY A 251 -2.04 1.71 -22.99
N SER A 252 -2.40 1.35 -24.25
CA SER A 252 -1.46 1.17 -25.35
C SER A 252 -0.62 2.42 -25.66
N ALA A 253 -1.22 3.60 -25.53
CA ALA A 253 -0.52 4.87 -25.77
C ALA A 253 0.69 5.06 -24.84
N ASP A 254 0.60 4.61 -23.59
CA ASP A 254 1.71 4.68 -22.66
C ASP A 254 2.85 3.76 -23.06
N ILE A 255 2.55 2.55 -23.56
CA ILE A 255 3.57 1.61 -24.04
C ILE A 255 4.34 2.20 -25.22
N ARG A 256 3.64 2.77 -26.22
CA ARG A 256 4.28 3.45 -27.35
C ARG A 256 5.17 4.60 -26.89
N LYS A 257 4.67 5.43 -25.95
CA LYS A 257 5.42 6.54 -25.40
C LYS A 257 6.68 6.10 -24.64
N ILE A 258 6.61 4.98 -23.90
CA ILE A 258 7.78 4.38 -23.24
C ILE A 258 8.82 4.01 -24.28
N GLY A 259 8.42 3.26 -25.34
CA GLY A 259 9.33 2.88 -26.42
C GLY A 259 10.02 4.08 -27.07
N HIS A 260 9.24 5.11 -27.39
CA HIS A 260 9.78 6.36 -27.98
C HIS A 260 10.81 7.05 -27.07
N LEU A 261 10.49 7.22 -25.79
CA LEU A 261 11.39 7.85 -24.82
C LEU A 261 12.71 7.06 -24.62
N LEU A 262 12.63 5.73 -24.61
CA LEU A 262 13.82 4.88 -24.53
C LEU A 262 14.67 4.99 -25.79
N ALA A 263 14.04 4.98 -26.97
CA ALA A 263 14.76 5.14 -28.24
C ALA A 263 15.43 6.50 -28.37
N GLU A 264 14.75 7.60 -28.00
CA GLU A 264 15.32 8.94 -27.96
C GLU A 264 16.51 9.05 -27.00
N ALA A 265 16.49 8.32 -25.88
CA ALA A 265 17.59 8.27 -24.93
C ALA A 265 18.74 7.34 -25.35
N GLY A 266 18.65 6.66 -26.50
CA GLY A 266 19.65 5.70 -26.95
C GLY A 266 19.63 4.36 -26.21
N LEU A 267 18.58 4.08 -25.44
CA LEU A 267 18.41 2.85 -24.65
C LEU A 267 17.74 1.74 -25.50
N THR A 268 18.28 1.50 -26.69
CA THR A 268 17.67 0.61 -27.71
C THR A 268 17.81 -0.87 -27.37
N ASP A 269 18.79 -1.23 -26.53
CA ASP A 269 19.06 -2.62 -26.13
C ASP A 269 18.22 -3.08 -24.92
N CYS A 270 17.37 -2.18 -24.38
CA CYS A 270 16.46 -2.54 -23.32
C CYS A 270 15.37 -3.50 -23.80
N GLU A 271 15.00 -4.43 -22.94
CA GLU A 271 13.81 -5.26 -23.13
C GLU A 271 12.61 -4.60 -22.48
N VAL A 272 11.55 -4.41 -23.22
CA VAL A 272 10.26 -3.90 -22.75
C VAL A 272 9.29 -5.07 -22.65
N ILE A 273 9.10 -5.58 -21.45
CA ILE A 273 8.22 -6.71 -21.16
C ILE A 273 6.83 -6.15 -20.86
N VAL A 274 5.88 -6.48 -21.71
CA VAL A 274 4.52 -5.93 -21.68
C VAL A 274 3.54 -7.02 -21.30
N GLY A 275 2.89 -6.87 -20.15
CA GLY A 275 1.76 -7.71 -19.72
C GLY A 275 0.44 -7.05 -20.13
N TYR A 276 -0.31 -7.71 -21.00
CA TYR A 276 -1.62 -7.28 -21.46
C TYR A 276 -2.71 -8.08 -20.78
N GLN A 277 -3.76 -7.43 -20.30
CA GLN A 277 -4.95 -8.03 -19.68
C GLN A 277 -4.62 -9.10 -18.64
N LEU A 278 -3.64 -8.82 -17.76
CA LEU A 278 -3.20 -9.79 -16.74
C LEU A 278 -4.39 -10.31 -15.94
N SER A 279 -4.47 -11.63 -15.77
CA SER A 279 -5.54 -12.37 -15.10
C SER A 279 -6.91 -12.38 -15.80
N TYR A 280 -6.99 -11.90 -17.05
CA TYR A 280 -8.16 -12.05 -17.91
C TYR A 280 -7.92 -13.17 -18.93
N PRO A 281 -8.98 -13.67 -19.60
CA PRO A 281 -8.83 -14.73 -20.62
C PRO A 281 -7.89 -14.37 -21.78
N GLU A 282 -7.77 -13.07 -22.08
CA GLU A 282 -6.93 -12.52 -23.14
C GLU A 282 -5.51 -12.21 -22.66
N GLU A 283 -5.12 -12.68 -21.47
CA GLU A 283 -3.77 -12.45 -20.92
C GLU A 283 -2.69 -12.83 -21.93
N SER A 284 -1.79 -11.89 -22.19
CA SER A 284 -0.60 -12.15 -22.99
C SER A 284 0.60 -11.38 -22.47
N ILE A 285 1.78 -11.95 -22.64
CA ILE A 285 3.06 -11.32 -22.29
C ILE A 285 3.91 -11.26 -23.56
N ARG A 286 4.41 -10.08 -23.85
CA ARG A 286 5.30 -9.83 -25.00
C ARG A 286 6.59 -9.20 -24.51
N ILE A 287 7.70 -9.62 -25.09
CA ILE A 287 9.02 -9.03 -24.87
C ILE A 287 9.36 -8.28 -26.16
N LEU A 288 9.53 -6.97 -26.06
CA LEU A 288 9.70 -6.07 -27.17
C LEU A 288 11.00 -5.28 -27.02
N THR A 289 11.57 -4.85 -28.13
CA THR A 289 12.53 -3.75 -28.14
C THR A 289 11.78 -2.41 -28.02
N PRO A 290 12.45 -1.31 -27.65
CA PRO A 290 11.84 0.02 -27.62
C PRO A 290 11.16 0.40 -28.95
N GLY A 291 11.77 0.08 -30.10
CA GLY A 291 11.19 0.36 -31.42
C GLY A 291 9.91 -0.45 -31.70
N GLN A 292 9.82 -1.69 -31.24
CA GLN A 292 8.64 -2.54 -31.42
C GLN A 292 7.43 -2.10 -30.59
N CYS A 293 7.63 -1.26 -29.57
CA CYS A 293 6.51 -0.73 -28.79
C CYS A 293 5.51 0.09 -29.62
N GLU A 294 5.93 0.64 -30.74
CA GLU A 294 5.05 1.35 -31.71
C GLU A 294 3.96 0.44 -32.30
N GLU A 295 4.19 -0.88 -32.35
CA GLU A 295 3.24 -1.86 -32.90
C GLU A 295 2.07 -2.16 -31.95
N ILE A 296 2.13 -1.68 -30.70
CA ILE A 296 1.08 -1.90 -29.71
C ILE A 296 -0.10 -0.98 -29.99
N THR A 297 -1.18 -1.52 -30.52
CA THR A 297 -2.41 -0.79 -30.89
C THR A 297 -3.65 -1.25 -30.15
N GLU A 298 -3.65 -2.45 -29.56
CA GLU A 298 -4.81 -3.02 -28.88
C GLU A 298 -5.16 -2.20 -27.64
N GLU A 299 -6.43 -1.84 -27.50
CA GLU A 299 -6.93 -1.17 -26.31
C GLU A 299 -7.08 -2.16 -25.14
N GLY A 300 -6.69 -1.75 -23.95
CA GLY A 300 -6.79 -2.60 -22.76
C GLY A 300 -5.93 -2.18 -21.60
N LEU A 301 -5.83 -3.06 -20.60
CA LEU A 301 -5.02 -2.86 -19.40
C LEU A 301 -3.61 -3.39 -19.65
N TYR A 302 -2.65 -2.55 -19.39
CA TYR A 302 -1.24 -2.87 -19.55
C TYR A 302 -0.46 -2.72 -18.26
N SER A 303 0.57 -3.56 -18.09
CA SER A 303 1.62 -3.40 -17.11
C SER A 303 2.95 -3.60 -17.83
N CYS A 304 3.98 -2.87 -17.44
CA CYS A 304 5.25 -2.88 -18.13
C CYS A 304 6.41 -3.09 -17.16
N LEU A 305 7.36 -3.93 -17.55
CA LEU A 305 8.67 -4.07 -16.94
C LEU A 305 9.73 -3.76 -18.00
N ILE A 306 10.62 -2.82 -17.73
CA ILE A 306 11.81 -2.58 -18.54
C ILE A 306 12.97 -3.26 -17.88
N ARG A 307 13.76 -4.01 -18.67
CA ARG A 307 15.02 -4.61 -18.26
C ARG A 307 16.15 -3.97 -19.05
N ASN A 308 17.10 -3.36 -18.35
CA ASN A 308 18.27 -2.73 -18.96
C ASN A 308 19.50 -3.58 -18.68
N PRO A 309 20.08 -4.28 -19.68
CA PRO A 309 21.28 -5.10 -19.47
C PRO A 309 22.56 -4.26 -19.26
N HIS A 310 22.51 -2.97 -19.55
CA HIS A 310 23.66 -2.05 -19.50
C HIS A 310 23.50 -0.95 -18.45
N TRP A 311 22.66 -1.19 -17.44
CA TRP A 311 22.45 -0.23 -16.37
C TRP A 311 23.74 0.11 -15.61
N GLN A 312 23.82 1.32 -15.11
CA GLN A 312 24.93 1.78 -14.29
C GLN A 312 24.40 2.37 -12.99
N PRO A 313 24.89 1.95 -11.82
CA PRO A 313 24.41 2.49 -10.56
C PRO A 313 24.58 4.02 -10.53
N GLU A 314 23.62 4.69 -9.91
CA GLU A 314 23.67 6.14 -9.74
C GLU A 314 24.99 6.52 -9.03
N ARG A 315 25.72 7.47 -9.60
CA ARG A 315 26.99 7.89 -9.02
C ARG A 315 26.73 8.62 -7.71
N LEU A 316 27.42 8.21 -6.66
CA LEU A 316 27.37 8.88 -5.35
C LEU A 316 28.07 10.26 -5.37
N THR A 317 28.96 10.46 -6.32
CA THR A 317 29.70 11.72 -6.50
C THR A 317 29.20 12.44 -7.73
N HIS A 318 28.99 13.73 -7.59
CA HIS A 318 28.60 14.60 -8.69
C HIS A 318 29.81 15.02 -9.49
N GLY A 319 29.60 15.52 -10.69
CA GLY A 319 30.61 16.08 -11.56
C GLY A 319 30.67 15.39 -12.91
N ARG A 320 30.58 16.19 -13.94
CA ARG A 320 30.86 15.76 -15.31
C ARG A 320 32.20 16.32 -15.72
N ALA A 321 33.08 15.46 -16.22
CA ALA A 321 34.36 15.85 -16.75
C ALA A 321 34.22 16.92 -17.87
N ASP A 322 35.16 17.81 -17.98
CA ASP A 322 35.13 18.89 -18.97
C ASP A 322 34.90 18.40 -20.40
N ILE A 323 35.33 17.18 -20.72
CA ILE A 323 35.14 16.55 -22.03
C ILE A 323 33.69 16.26 -22.37
N CYS A 324 32.82 16.15 -21.37
CA CYS A 324 31.40 15.89 -21.57
C CYS A 324 30.60 17.11 -22.06
N PHE A 325 31.22 18.29 -22.12
CA PHE A 325 30.59 19.54 -22.52
C PHE A 325 31.01 19.94 -23.94
N LEU A 326 30.02 20.27 -24.77
CA LEU A 326 30.27 20.86 -26.08
C LEU A 326 30.78 22.28 -25.91
N ARG A 327 31.92 22.59 -26.54
CA ARG A 327 32.54 23.92 -26.48
C ARG A 327 32.79 24.37 -27.89
N ASP A 328 32.19 25.48 -28.29
CA ASP A 328 32.48 26.10 -29.56
C ASP A 328 33.95 26.49 -29.64
N ALA A 329 34.55 26.19 -30.75
CA ALA A 329 35.92 26.56 -31.06
C ALA A 329 35.90 27.58 -32.20
N SER A 330 36.49 28.73 -31.97
CA SER A 330 36.75 29.71 -33.03
C SER A 330 38.27 29.78 -33.32
N GLU A 331 38.63 29.77 -34.60
CA GLU A 331 40.00 29.97 -34.98
C GLU A 331 40.20 31.45 -35.30
N THR A 332 41.08 32.12 -34.56
CA THR A 332 41.44 33.51 -34.77
C THR A 332 42.96 33.61 -34.69
N GLU A 333 43.61 34.13 -35.73
CA GLU A 333 45.06 34.28 -35.81
C GLU A 333 45.87 32.99 -35.61
N GLY A 334 45.40 31.86 -36.17
CA GLY A 334 46.05 30.56 -36.02
C GLY A 334 46.02 29.96 -34.62
N LYS A 335 45.20 30.51 -33.74
CA LYS A 335 44.95 29.95 -32.38
C LYS A 335 43.52 29.52 -32.25
N ILE A 336 43.32 28.26 -31.82
CA ILE A 336 41.99 27.74 -31.46
C ILE A 336 41.64 28.32 -30.10
N ARG A 337 40.63 29.21 -30.07
CA ARG A 337 40.02 29.69 -28.83
C ARG A 337 38.74 28.89 -28.60
N ARG A 338 38.69 28.20 -27.49
CA ARG A 338 37.46 27.54 -27.04
C ARG A 338 36.70 28.45 -26.09
N THR A 339 35.36 28.39 -26.11
CA THR A 339 34.52 29.13 -25.15
C THR A 339 34.97 28.82 -23.73
N PRO A 340 35.25 29.86 -22.89
CA PRO A 340 35.61 29.65 -21.50
C PRO A 340 34.51 28.86 -20.76
N MET A 341 34.93 27.94 -19.91
CA MET A 341 34.06 27.15 -19.07
C MET A 341 34.65 27.13 -17.66
N THR A 342 33.79 27.15 -16.65
CA THR A 342 34.20 26.97 -15.27
C THR A 342 34.82 25.58 -15.09
N LYS A 343 35.98 25.53 -14.44
CA LYS A 343 36.71 24.28 -14.20
C LYS A 343 35.84 23.28 -13.44
N GLU A 344 36.03 22.00 -13.70
CA GLU A 344 35.25 20.88 -13.14
C GLU A 344 35.12 20.99 -11.62
N GLU A 345 36.21 21.17 -10.90
CA GLU A 345 36.26 21.26 -9.45
C GLU A 345 35.44 22.44 -8.91
N VAL A 346 35.45 23.56 -9.61
CA VAL A 346 34.67 24.76 -9.23
C VAL A 346 33.20 24.57 -9.49
N ARG A 347 32.82 23.94 -10.61
CA ARG A 347 31.42 23.59 -10.89
C ARG A 347 30.88 22.69 -9.82
N GLU A 348 31.62 21.63 -9.49
CA GLU A 348 31.25 20.64 -8.47
C GLU A 348 30.99 21.29 -7.12
N VAL A 349 31.94 22.07 -6.63
CA VAL A 349 31.82 22.80 -5.36
C VAL A 349 30.64 23.77 -5.39
N SER A 350 30.43 24.46 -6.51
CA SER A 350 29.33 25.42 -6.66
C SER A 350 27.95 24.71 -6.56
N ILE A 351 27.79 23.60 -7.28
CA ILE A 351 26.54 22.82 -7.24
C ILE A 351 26.29 22.24 -5.84
N CYS A 352 27.31 21.68 -5.20
CA CYS A 352 27.21 21.17 -3.83
C CYS A 352 26.79 22.25 -2.83
N LYS A 353 27.33 23.50 -2.99
CA LYS A 353 26.99 24.63 -2.11
C LYS A 353 25.56 25.16 -2.28
N LEU A 354 24.90 24.85 -3.38
CA LEU A 354 23.49 25.22 -3.58
C LEU A 354 22.53 24.40 -2.74
N HIS A 355 22.96 23.26 -2.18
CA HIS A 355 22.14 22.35 -1.37
C HIS A 355 20.78 22.06 -2.01
N LEU A 356 20.77 21.76 -3.31
CA LEU A 356 19.55 21.58 -4.09
C LEU A 356 18.73 20.38 -3.56
N PRO A 357 17.45 20.59 -3.17
CA PRO A 357 16.59 19.47 -2.83
C PRO A 357 16.19 18.69 -4.09
N GLN A 358 15.73 17.47 -3.89
CA GLN A 358 15.15 16.69 -4.98
C GLN A 358 13.97 17.46 -5.61
N ASN A 359 13.96 17.57 -6.94
CA ASN A 359 13.01 18.38 -7.74
C ASN A 359 13.18 19.91 -7.65
N ALA A 360 14.37 20.40 -7.28
CA ALA A 360 14.66 21.81 -7.37
C ALA A 360 14.55 22.31 -8.81
N VAL A 361 14.05 23.53 -8.97
CA VAL A 361 14.09 24.27 -10.23
C VAL A 361 15.23 25.27 -10.14
N VAL A 362 16.18 25.18 -11.05
CA VAL A 362 17.36 26.06 -11.08
C VAL A 362 17.35 26.87 -12.36
N TYR A 363 17.58 28.15 -12.24
CA TYR A 363 17.79 29.04 -13.37
C TYR A 363 19.27 29.42 -13.42
N ASP A 364 19.94 29.01 -14.48
CA ASP A 364 21.31 29.45 -14.77
C ASP A 364 21.29 30.55 -15.81
N ILE A 365 21.57 31.77 -15.36
CA ILE A 365 21.56 32.97 -16.23
C ILE A 365 22.97 33.25 -16.73
N GLY A 366 23.16 33.11 -18.03
CA GLY A 366 24.45 33.30 -18.65
C GLY A 366 25.34 32.06 -18.59
N SER A 367 24.72 30.89 -18.63
CA SER A 367 25.35 29.55 -18.48
C SER A 367 26.52 29.31 -19.44
N GLY A 368 26.63 30.02 -20.57
CA GLY A 368 27.69 29.80 -21.54
C GLY A 368 27.64 28.39 -22.14
N THR A 369 28.65 27.58 -21.84
CA THR A 369 28.76 26.19 -22.29
C THR A 369 28.30 25.15 -21.26
N GLY A 370 27.88 25.57 -20.09
CA GLY A 370 27.60 24.66 -18.99
C GLY A 370 26.15 24.57 -18.56
#